data_313cbcedc8208b5d8e6791f71dff4700
#
_entry.id   313cbcedc8208b5d8e6791f71dff4700
#
_cell.length_a   1.000
_cell.length_b   1.000
_cell.length_c   1.000
_cell.angle_alpha   90.00
_cell.angle_beta   90.00
_cell.angle_gamma   90.00
#
_symmetry.space_group_name_H-M   'P 1'
#
loop_
_entity.id
_entity.type
_entity.pdbx_description
1 polymer ?
#
loop_
_entity_poly.entity_id
_entity_poly.type
_entity_poly.pdbx_seq_one_letter_code
_entity_poly.pdbx_strand_id
1 'polypeptide(L)'
;MLFLFISGCTREINPILDEMTDVRDNQTYQTVTLGDQTWLAQNLNYETDDSWCFQNDPAYCETYGRLYNWEAAMNACPDGWHLPSDQEWSALIKYLDPLSRPNAVLTESKTAGGLMKTTGTIQDGTGLWAEPNTGATNITKFSVVPGGERVPTPSGMFNLLGQHAFFWTSTEYATNSAGFRTLDYGHSGVTKGTSTTNMTKAYGLSVRCIMD
;
A
#
# COMPACT_ATOMS: atom_id res chain seq x y z
N MET A 1 33.39 -7.15 -36.49
CA MET A 1 32.37 -7.65 -35.53
C MET A 1 32.06 -6.50 -34.58
N LEU A 2 30.94 -5.80 -34.86
CA LEU A 2 30.60 -4.57 -34.17
C LEU A 2 29.74 -4.98 -32.96
N PHE A 3 30.25 -4.84 -31.72
CA PHE A 3 29.47 -5.03 -30.52
C PHE A 3 28.62 -3.78 -30.30
N LEU A 4 27.30 -3.87 -30.55
CA LEU A 4 26.35 -2.89 -30.09
C LEU A 4 26.18 -3.07 -28.56
N PHE A 5 26.80 -2.17 -27.80
CA PHE A 5 26.41 -1.99 -26.39
C PHE A 5 25.03 -1.33 -26.36
N ILE A 6 23.99 -2.11 -26.13
CA ILE A 6 22.70 -1.57 -25.76
C ILE A 6 22.85 -1.10 -24.29
N SER A 7 23.15 0.18 -24.13
CA SER A 7 23.02 0.84 -22.80
C SER A 7 21.56 0.86 -22.47
N GLY A 8 21.09 -0.14 -21.72
CA GLY A 8 19.79 -0.11 -21.09
C GLY A 8 19.80 1.03 -20.10
N CYS A 9 19.07 2.11 -20.39
CA CYS A 9 18.83 3.20 -19.46
C CYS A 9 17.99 2.64 -18.32
N THR A 10 18.64 2.11 -17.29
CA THR A 10 17.97 1.79 -16.03
C THR A 10 17.65 3.12 -15.37
N ARG A 11 16.36 3.48 -15.32
CA ARG A 11 15.91 4.67 -14.61
C ARG A 11 16.27 4.51 -13.14
N GLU A 12 17.10 5.41 -12.61
CA GLU A 12 17.40 5.45 -11.19
C GLU A 12 16.14 5.92 -10.44
N ILE A 13 15.77 5.17 -9.41
CA ILE A 13 14.71 5.56 -8.47
C ILE A 13 15.41 6.34 -7.35
N ASN A 14 15.18 7.64 -7.30
CA ASN A 14 15.76 8.54 -6.30
C ASN A 14 14.63 9.07 -5.40
N PRO A 15 14.28 8.36 -4.31
CA PRO A 15 13.26 8.82 -3.38
C PRO A 15 13.74 10.04 -2.60
N ILE A 16 12.89 11.07 -2.50
CA ILE A 16 13.12 12.20 -1.60
C ILE A 16 12.32 11.92 -0.33
N LEU A 17 13.02 11.90 0.81
CA LEU A 17 12.42 11.64 2.12
C LEU A 17 12.22 12.94 2.88
N ASP A 18 11.07 13.03 3.55
CA ASP A 18 10.72 14.11 4.46
C ASP A 18 9.78 13.54 5.54
N GLU A 19 9.20 14.38 6.36
CA GLU A 19 8.20 14.00 7.35
C GLU A 19 7.08 15.02 7.43
N MET A 20 5.89 14.56 7.86
CA MET A 20 4.75 15.40 8.17
C MET A 20 4.16 15.01 9.51
N THR A 21 3.67 15.97 10.26
CA THR A 21 2.96 15.73 11.51
C THR A 21 1.46 15.97 11.31
N ASP A 22 0.67 14.96 11.62
CA ASP A 22 -0.80 15.09 11.66
C ASP A 22 -1.19 15.89 12.92
N VAL A 23 -1.69 17.10 12.71
CA VAL A 23 -2.05 18.01 13.82
C VAL A 23 -3.24 17.53 14.66
N ARG A 24 -3.99 16.53 14.17
CA ARG A 24 -5.19 16.00 14.84
C ARG A 24 -4.82 15.13 16.05
N ASP A 25 -3.70 14.37 15.96
CA ASP A 25 -3.22 13.46 17.02
C ASP A 25 -1.73 13.64 17.36
N ASN A 26 -1.04 14.54 16.66
CA ASN A 26 0.41 14.81 16.75
C ASN A 26 1.29 13.62 16.32
N GLN A 27 0.75 12.65 15.57
CA GLN A 27 1.56 11.59 15.01
C GLN A 27 2.39 12.11 13.84
N THR A 28 3.69 11.78 13.84
CA THR A 28 4.59 12.10 12.73
C THR A 28 4.75 10.90 11.82
N TYR A 29 4.57 11.13 10.52
CA TYR A 29 4.73 10.14 9.45
C TYR A 29 5.93 10.50 8.59
N GLN A 30 6.75 9.52 8.26
CA GLN A 30 7.72 9.68 7.17
C GLN A 30 6.97 9.82 5.84
N THR A 31 7.48 10.67 4.97
CA THR A 31 6.96 10.85 3.62
C THR A 31 8.01 10.50 2.58
N VAL A 32 7.55 10.15 1.38
CA VAL A 32 8.42 9.87 0.25
C VAL A 32 7.88 10.47 -1.03
N THR A 33 8.72 11.23 -1.74
CA THR A 33 8.40 11.71 -3.08
C THR A 33 9.00 10.78 -4.11
N LEU A 34 8.13 10.26 -5.01
CA LEU A 34 8.45 9.34 -6.08
C LEU A 34 7.89 9.89 -7.40
N GLY A 35 8.75 10.36 -8.28
CA GLY A 35 8.31 11.15 -9.45
C GLY A 35 7.71 12.47 -9.01
N ASP A 36 6.48 12.72 -9.42
CA ASP A 36 5.74 13.95 -9.12
C ASP A 36 4.75 13.77 -7.95
N GLN A 37 4.81 12.65 -7.23
CA GLN A 37 3.87 12.30 -6.17
C GLN A 37 4.56 12.18 -4.82
N THR A 38 3.99 12.82 -3.78
CA THR A 38 4.43 12.68 -2.39
C THR A 38 3.42 11.85 -1.60
N TRP A 39 3.89 10.80 -0.96
CA TRP A 39 3.10 9.80 -0.24
C TRP A 39 3.54 9.69 1.22
N LEU A 40 2.62 9.32 2.10
CA LEU A 40 3.04 8.79 3.39
C LEU A 40 3.87 7.51 3.15
N ALA A 41 5.02 7.38 3.79
CA ALA A 41 5.85 6.16 3.73
C ALA A 41 5.45 5.12 4.79
N GLN A 42 4.40 5.40 5.56
CA GLN A 42 3.80 4.55 6.58
C GLN A 42 2.28 4.47 6.37
N ASN A 43 1.68 3.37 6.82
CA ASN A 43 0.23 3.26 6.82
C ASN A 43 -0.36 4.26 7.82
N LEU A 44 -1.46 4.89 7.46
CA LEU A 44 -2.17 5.82 8.34
C LEU A 44 -2.61 5.11 9.63
N ASN A 45 -2.44 5.80 10.77
CA ASN A 45 -2.80 5.28 12.09
C ASN A 45 -3.78 6.21 12.86
N TYR A 46 -4.32 7.22 12.21
CA TYR A 46 -5.31 8.13 12.81
C TYR A 46 -6.61 7.37 13.13
N GLU A 47 -7.07 7.45 14.38
CA GLU A 47 -8.29 6.77 14.83
C GLU A 47 -9.54 7.49 14.34
N THR A 48 -10.43 6.72 13.70
CA THR A 48 -11.76 7.17 13.28
C THR A 48 -12.79 6.13 13.70
N ASP A 49 -14.06 6.49 13.70
CA ASP A 49 -15.11 5.49 13.67
C ASP A 49 -14.89 4.55 12.49
N ASP A 50 -15.22 3.28 12.65
CA ASP A 50 -15.00 2.24 11.62
C ASP A 50 -13.54 2.08 11.15
N SER A 51 -12.60 2.27 12.10
CA SER A 51 -11.19 1.90 11.97
C SER A 51 -10.76 0.96 13.10
N TRP A 52 -9.84 0.04 12.81
CA TRP A 52 -9.45 -1.02 13.75
C TRP A 52 -7.94 -1.27 13.72
N CYS A 53 -7.36 -1.54 14.87
CA CYS A 53 -6.08 -2.23 14.93
C CYS A 53 -6.28 -3.72 14.62
N PHE A 54 -5.31 -4.39 14.01
CA PHE A 54 -5.39 -5.82 13.77
C PHE A 54 -5.66 -6.55 15.11
N GLN A 55 -6.62 -7.49 15.11
CA GLN A 55 -7.12 -8.18 16.33
C GLN A 55 -7.63 -7.27 17.45
N ASN A 56 -7.91 -6.00 17.17
CA ASN A 56 -8.27 -4.96 18.14
C ASN A 56 -7.18 -4.74 19.22
N ASP A 57 -5.91 -5.05 18.92
CA ASP A 57 -4.78 -4.82 19.80
C ASP A 57 -3.99 -3.58 19.32
N PRO A 58 -3.88 -2.52 20.15
CA PRO A 58 -3.17 -1.30 19.81
C PRO A 58 -1.71 -1.51 19.37
N ALA A 59 -1.02 -2.54 19.87
CA ALA A 59 0.36 -2.84 19.48
C ALA A 59 0.52 -3.11 17.97
N TYR A 60 -0.52 -3.66 17.33
CA TYR A 60 -0.50 -3.83 15.87
C TYR A 60 -0.67 -2.52 15.11
N CYS A 61 -1.40 -1.55 15.68
CA CYS A 61 -1.51 -0.24 15.06
C CYS A 61 -0.17 0.50 15.02
N GLU A 62 0.65 0.38 16.06
CA GLU A 62 1.99 0.98 16.09
C GLU A 62 2.90 0.44 14.98
N THR A 63 2.75 -0.84 14.64
CA THR A 63 3.58 -1.50 13.64
C THR A 63 3.01 -1.42 12.22
N TYR A 64 1.70 -1.61 12.06
CA TYR A 64 1.06 -1.81 10.76
C TYR A 64 0.11 -0.69 10.36
N GLY A 65 -0.15 0.27 11.24
CA GLY A 65 -1.22 1.25 11.07
C GLY A 65 -2.61 0.65 11.28
N ARG A 66 -3.65 1.43 11.02
CA ARG A 66 -5.04 1.00 11.16
C ARG A 66 -5.60 0.44 9.86
N LEU A 67 -6.61 -0.39 10.01
CA LEU A 67 -7.48 -0.88 8.95
C LEU A 67 -8.78 -0.08 8.99
N TYR A 68 -9.22 0.45 7.87
CA TYR A 68 -10.40 1.31 7.74
C TYR A 68 -11.42 0.65 6.81
N ASN A 69 -12.73 0.78 7.10
CA ASN A 69 -13.70 0.56 6.05
C ASN A 69 -13.56 1.68 4.99
N TRP A 70 -14.16 1.50 3.82
CA TRP A 70 -13.96 2.46 2.73
C TRP A 70 -14.49 3.87 3.02
N GLU A 71 -15.64 3.96 3.69
CA GLU A 71 -16.25 5.26 4.04
C GLU A 71 -15.37 6.03 5.06
N ALA A 72 -14.82 5.33 6.04
CA ALA A 72 -13.85 5.92 6.96
C ALA A 72 -12.56 6.33 6.23
N ALA A 73 -12.04 5.45 5.33
CA ALA A 73 -10.84 5.71 4.56
C ALA A 73 -10.93 6.98 3.71
N MET A 74 -12.11 7.27 3.13
CA MET A 74 -12.35 8.46 2.32
C MET A 74 -12.11 9.79 3.06
N ASN A 75 -12.22 9.77 4.40
CA ASN A 75 -12.12 10.96 5.26
C ASN A 75 -10.97 10.86 6.27
N ALA A 76 -10.16 9.81 6.22
CA ALA A 76 -9.15 9.56 7.25
C ALA A 76 -7.87 10.37 7.04
N CYS A 77 -7.50 10.73 5.82
CA CYS A 77 -6.29 11.50 5.55
C CYS A 77 -6.36 12.91 6.15
N PRO A 78 -5.24 13.49 6.63
CA PRO A 78 -5.21 14.84 7.18
C PRO A 78 -5.38 15.91 6.09
N ASP A 79 -5.61 17.16 6.49
CA ASP A 79 -5.71 18.30 5.59
C ASP A 79 -4.47 18.43 4.70
N GLY A 80 -4.67 18.67 3.40
CA GLY A 80 -3.60 18.71 2.39
C GLY A 80 -3.18 17.33 1.88
N TRP A 81 -3.91 16.27 2.31
CA TRP A 81 -3.70 14.89 1.89
C TRP A 81 -5.05 14.21 1.62
N HIS A 82 -5.05 13.25 0.71
CA HIS A 82 -6.26 12.49 0.41
C HIS A 82 -6.00 10.99 0.22
N LEU A 83 -7.07 10.20 0.24
CA LEU A 83 -7.03 8.79 -0.14
C LEU A 83 -6.77 8.70 -1.64
N PRO A 84 -5.68 8.07 -2.09
CA PRO A 84 -5.31 8.06 -3.50
C PRO A 84 -6.33 7.33 -4.36
N SER A 85 -6.58 7.87 -5.55
CA SER A 85 -7.38 7.23 -6.59
C SER A 85 -6.62 6.06 -7.24
N ASP A 86 -7.35 5.24 -8.00
CA ASP A 86 -6.75 4.23 -8.86
C ASP A 86 -5.75 4.82 -9.86
N GLN A 87 -6.02 6.02 -10.36
CA GLN A 87 -5.16 6.69 -11.33
C GLN A 87 -3.83 7.10 -10.69
N GLU A 88 -3.84 7.61 -9.45
CA GLU A 88 -2.64 8.00 -8.71
C GLU A 88 -1.77 6.78 -8.35
N TRP A 89 -2.40 5.69 -7.89
CA TRP A 89 -1.70 4.42 -7.70
C TRP A 89 -1.08 3.92 -9.01
N SER A 90 -1.82 3.97 -10.12
CA SER A 90 -1.30 3.54 -11.42
C SER A 90 -0.17 4.44 -11.93
N ALA A 91 -0.20 5.74 -11.63
CA ALA A 91 0.89 6.66 -11.94
C ALA A 91 2.17 6.31 -11.17
N LEU A 92 2.06 6.06 -9.85
CA LEU A 92 3.17 5.56 -9.03
C LEU A 92 3.72 4.24 -9.58
N ILE A 93 2.86 3.26 -9.82
CA ILE A 93 3.27 1.95 -10.32
C ILE A 93 3.93 2.08 -11.70
N LYS A 94 3.44 2.96 -12.57
CA LYS A 94 4.03 3.25 -13.88
C LYS A 94 5.40 3.94 -13.78
N TYR A 95 5.56 4.80 -12.77
CA TYR A 95 6.86 5.41 -12.46
C TYR A 95 7.88 4.34 -12.06
N LEU A 96 7.49 3.35 -11.25
CA LEU A 96 8.36 2.29 -10.75
C LEU A 96 8.59 1.17 -11.78
N ASP A 97 7.56 0.83 -12.54
CA ASP A 97 7.60 -0.19 -13.60
C ASP A 97 7.00 0.37 -14.90
N PRO A 98 7.84 0.87 -15.82
CA PRO A 98 7.38 1.38 -17.12
C PRO A 98 6.62 0.34 -17.97
N LEU A 99 6.75 -0.95 -17.67
CA LEU A 99 6.03 -2.03 -18.36
C LEU A 99 4.70 -2.40 -17.67
N SER A 100 4.33 -1.70 -16.59
CA SER A 100 3.05 -1.91 -15.89
C SER A 100 1.85 -1.72 -16.81
N ARG A 101 0.75 -2.37 -16.44
CA ARG A 101 -0.49 -2.41 -17.23
C ARG A 101 -1.66 -1.87 -16.40
N PRO A 102 -1.89 -0.55 -16.34
CA PRO A 102 -2.92 0.08 -15.50
C PRO A 102 -4.33 -0.44 -15.74
N ASN A 103 -4.60 -0.90 -16.97
CA ASN A 103 -5.91 -1.42 -17.38
C ASN A 103 -6.01 -2.97 -17.27
N ALA A 104 -4.97 -3.65 -16.75
CA ALA A 104 -5.06 -5.09 -16.56
C ALA A 104 -6.05 -5.42 -15.44
N VAL A 105 -6.81 -6.48 -15.65
CA VAL A 105 -7.56 -7.13 -14.58
C VAL A 105 -6.56 -7.98 -13.80
N LEU A 106 -6.42 -7.76 -12.50
CA LEU A 106 -5.50 -8.41 -11.56
C LEU A 106 -4.09 -7.82 -11.55
N THR A 107 -3.11 -8.37 -12.27
CA THR A 107 -1.70 -7.97 -12.13
C THR A 107 -1.40 -6.69 -12.91
N GLU A 108 -1.28 -5.57 -12.21
CA GLU A 108 -0.92 -4.28 -12.79
C GLU A 108 0.58 -4.17 -13.09
N SER A 109 1.41 -4.66 -12.17
CA SER A 109 2.86 -4.75 -12.33
C SER A 109 3.38 -6.08 -11.80
N LYS A 110 4.45 -6.59 -12.40
CA LYS A 110 5.12 -7.81 -11.94
C LYS A 110 6.31 -7.53 -11.00
N THR A 111 6.73 -6.28 -10.88
CA THR A 111 7.99 -5.91 -10.20
C THR A 111 7.87 -4.79 -9.18
N ALA A 112 6.94 -3.85 -9.37
CA ALA A 112 6.83 -2.64 -8.54
C ALA A 112 6.63 -2.96 -7.05
N GLY A 113 5.89 -4.03 -6.72
CA GLY A 113 5.66 -4.43 -5.33
C GLY A 113 6.95 -4.77 -4.58
N GLY A 114 7.88 -5.49 -5.22
CA GLY A 114 9.18 -5.80 -4.62
C GLY A 114 10.02 -4.55 -4.33
N LEU A 115 9.89 -3.52 -5.16
CA LEU A 115 10.60 -2.25 -4.94
C LEU A 115 10.05 -1.46 -3.74
N MET A 116 8.78 -1.70 -3.36
CA MET A 116 8.06 -0.99 -2.31
C MET A 116 8.00 -1.73 -0.97
N LYS A 117 8.04 -3.08 -0.96
CA LYS A 117 7.95 -3.89 0.26
C LYS A 117 9.16 -3.70 1.17
N THR A 118 8.92 -3.61 2.50
CA THR A 118 9.98 -3.71 3.49
C THR A 118 10.71 -5.05 3.37
N THR A 119 12.01 -5.05 3.63
CA THR A 119 12.87 -6.25 3.56
C THR A 119 12.76 -7.12 4.81
N GLY A 120 13.36 -8.31 4.76
CA GLY A 120 13.38 -9.28 5.86
C GLY A 120 12.11 -10.10 5.96
N THR A 121 12.16 -11.16 6.78
CA THR A 121 11.03 -12.07 7.00
C THR A 121 10.77 -12.31 8.49
N ILE A 122 9.57 -12.79 8.81
CA ILE A 122 9.21 -13.20 10.18
C ILE A 122 10.03 -14.39 10.58
N GLN A 123 10.26 -15.34 9.67
CA GLN A 123 10.92 -16.60 9.93
C GLN A 123 12.41 -16.42 10.28
N ASP A 124 13.07 -15.44 9.69
CA ASP A 124 14.46 -15.09 10.02
C ASP A 124 14.60 -14.01 11.11
N GLY A 125 13.48 -13.48 11.60
CA GLY A 125 13.44 -12.44 12.65
C GLY A 125 13.92 -11.06 12.20
N THR A 126 14.01 -10.82 10.87
CA THR A 126 14.55 -9.57 10.30
C THR A 126 13.49 -8.65 9.72
N GLY A 127 12.23 -9.09 9.61
CA GLY A 127 11.16 -8.32 9.00
C GLY A 127 9.76 -8.77 9.39
N LEU A 128 8.77 -8.17 8.73
CA LEU A 128 7.35 -8.33 9.03
C LEU A 128 6.62 -9.25 8.03
N TRP A 129 7.26 -9.57 6.90
CA TRP A 129 6.68 -10.40 5.85
C TRP A 129 6.93 -11.89 6.11
N ALA A 130 5.99 -12.74 5.72
CA ALA A 130 6.24 -14.17 5.62
C ALA A 130 7.28 -14.48 4.52
N GLU A 131 7.96 -15.63 4.62
CA GLU A 131 8.82 -16.11 3.54
C GLU A 131 8.00 -16.51 2.30
N PRO A 132 8.55 -16.23 1.09
CA PRO A 132 9.91 -15.79 0.77
C PRO A 132 10.10 -14.27 0.67
N ASN A 133 9.08 -13.43 0.88
CA ASN A 133 9.09 -11.98 0.66
C ASN A 133 9.73 -11.61 -0.69
N THR A 134 9.23 -12.22 -1.75
CA THR A 134 9.84 -12.26 -3.07
C THR A 134 10.12 -10.86 -3.63
N GLY A 135 11.38 -10.62 -3.97
CA GLY A 135 11.84 -9.40 -4.65
C GLY A 135 11.84 -8.14 -3.78
N ALA A 136 11.63 -8.26 -2.47
CA ALA A 136 11.59 -7.11 -1.55
C ALA A 136 12.95 -6.43 -1.43
N THR A 137 13.01 -5.14 -1.76
CA THR A 137 14.21 -4.31 -1.69
C THR A 137 14.01 -3.01 -0.93
N ASN A 138 12.76 -2.54 -0.86
CA ASN A 138 12.39 -1.22 -0.32
C ASN A 138 13.26 -0.06 -0.85
N ILE A 139 13.74 -0.18 -2.07
CA ILE A 139 14.59 0.85 -2.68
C ILE A 139 13.84 2.18 -2.84
N THR A 140 12.52 2.12 -2.98
CA THR A 140 11.63 3.29 -3.07
C THR A 140 11.43 4.01 -1.75
N LYS A 141 11.77 3.39 -0.60
CA LYS A 141 11.42 3.87 0.74
C LYS A 141 9.92 4.06 0.97
N PHE A 142 9.08 3.49 0.12
CA PHE A 142 7.63 3.47 0.30
C PHE A 142 7.21 2.60 1.50
N SER A 143 8.03 1.63 1.88
CA SER A 143 7.98 0.85 3.13
C SER A 143 6.64 0.14 3.37
N VAL A 144 6.18 -0.63 2.38
CA VAL A 144 4.95 -1.44 2.52
C VAL A 144 5.16 -2.53 3.56
N VAL A 145 4.28 -2.55 4.56
CA VAL A 145 4.19 -3.61 5.59
C VAL A 145 2.94 -4.45 5.39
N PRO A 146 2.95 -5.76 5.71
CA PRO A 146 1.85 -6.69 5.47
C PRO A 146 0.78 -6.63 6.57
N GLY A 147 -0.01 -5.57 6.61
CA GLY A 147 -1.02 -5.32 7.65
C GLY A 147 -2.25 -6.22 7.60
N GLY A 148 -2.39 -7.08 6.59
CA GLY A 148 -3.55 -7.94 6.43
C GLY A 148 -4.85 -7.19 6.12
N GLU A 149 -5.97 -7.77 6.54
CA GLU A 149 -7.31 -7.23 6.33
C GLU A 149 -8.23 -7.54 7.51
N ARG A 150 -9.33 -6.78 7.62
CA ARG A 150 -10.49 -7.12 8.47
C ARG A 150 -11.68 -7.46 7.59
N VAL A 151 -12.18 -8.68 7.73
CA VAL A 151 -13.35 -9.17 7.00
C VAL A 151 -14.63 -8.72 7.73
N PRO A 152 -15.67 -8.22 7.04
CA PRO A 152 -16.90 -7.73 7.65
C PRO A 152 -17.83 -8.87 8.08
N THR A 153 -17.35 -9.73 8.97
CA THR A 153 -18.21 -10.71 9.69
C THR A 153 -18.79 -10.07 10.94
N PRO A 154 -19.86 -10.63 11.55
CA PRO A 154 -20.42 -10.07 12.79
C PRO A 154 -19.40 -9.88 13.91
N SER A 155 -18.37 -10.71 13.99
CA SER A 155 -17.28 -10.60 14.97
C SER A 155 -16.09 -9.75 14.48
N GLY A 156 -16.03 -9.41 13.17
CA GLY A 156 -14.88 -8.74 12.58
C GLY A 156 -13.64 -9.63 12.60
N MET A 157 -13.54 -10.54 11.63
CA MET A 157 -12.41 -11.46 11.54
C MET A 157 -11.20 -10.77 10.88
N PHE A 158 -10.02 -10.95 11.45
CA PHE A 158 -8.76 -10.43 10.91
C PHE A 158 -7.95 -11.54 10.26
N ASN A 159 -7.43 -11.30 9.05
CA ASN A 159 -6.71 -12.29 8.26
C ASN A 159 -5.44 -11.71 7.62
N LEU A 160 -4.57 -12.61 7.17
CA LEU A 160 -3.45 -12.37 6.25
C LEU A 160 -2.37 -11.41 6.76
N LEU A 161 -2.32 -11.13 8.09
CA LEU A 161 -1.19 -10.42 8.68
C LEU A 161 0.12 -11.15 8.35
N GLY A 162 1.15 -10.40 8.02
CA GLY A 162 2.44 -10.95 7.60
C GLY A 162 2.47 -11.46 6.15
N GLN A 163 1.32 -11.64 5.51
CA GLN A 163 1.22 -12.25 4.18
C GLN A 163 0.82 -11.25 3.08
N HIS A 164 -0.13 -10.37 3.38
CA HIS A 164 -0.65 -9.41 2.41
C HIS A 164 -0.71 -7.99 2.97
N ALA A 165 -0.50 -7.03 2.07
CA ALA A 165 -0.84 -5.63 2.28
C ALA A 165 -1.96 -5.26 1.32
N PHE A 166 -3.05 -4.70 1.84
CA PHE A 166 -4.18 -4.21 1.06
C PHE A 166 -4.33 -2.71 1.30
N PHE A 167 -4.52 -1.94 0.23
CA PHE A 167 -4.68 -0.49 0.30
C PHE A 167 -5.94 -0.06 -0.43
N TRP A 168 -6.83 0.65 0.24
CA TRP A 168 -7.95 1.29 -0.41
C TRP A 168 -7.52 2.31 -1.46
N THR A 169 -8.35 2.47 -2.48
CA THR A 169 -8.34 3.64 -3.35
C THR A 169 -9.66 4.40 -3.20
N SER A 170 -9.67 5.70 -3.52
CA SER A 170 -10.90 6.51 -3.51
C SER A 170 -11.83 6.22 -4.69
N THR A 171 -11.42 5.36 -5.63
CA THR A 171 -12.20 5.05 -6.83
C THR A 171 -13.31 4.05 -6.51
N GLU A 172 -14.54 4.47 -6.64
CA GLU A 172 -15.72 3.62 -6.50
C GLU A 172 -15.99 2.88 -7.82
N TYR A 173 -16.20 1.56 -7.73
CA TYR A 173 -16.57 0.73 -8.88
C TYR A 173 -18.06 0.39 -8.93
N ALA A 174 -18.70 0.27 -7.78
CA ALA A 174 -20.13 0.02 -7.64
C ALA A 174 -20.58 0.45 -6.23
N THR A 175 -21.88 0.49 -6.00
CA THR A 175 -22.47 0.92 -4.72
C THR A 175 -21.81 0.27 -3.49
N ASN A 176 -21.43 -1.00 -3.58
CA ASN A 176 -20.84 -1.75 -2.47
C ASN A 176 -19.36 -2.10 -2.68
N SER A 177 -18.69 -1.62 -3.73
CA SER A 177 -17.30 -1.97 -4.02
C SER A 177 -16.48 -0.77 -4.44
N ALA A 178 -15.24 -0.74 -3.98
CA ALA A 178 -14.25 0.25 -4.34
C ALA A 178 -12.93 -0.41 -4.78
N GLY A 179 -12.06 0.36 -5.39
CA GLY A 179 -10.75 -0.10 -5.82
C GLY A 179 -9.80 -0.32 -4.65
N PHE A 180 -8.87 -1.23 -4.83
CA PHE A 180 -7.78 -1.44 -3.90
C PHE A 180 -6.52 -1.97 -4.62
N ARG A 181 -5.39 -1.92 -3.92
CA ARG A 181 -4.13 -2.53 -4.34
C ARG A 181 -3.72 -3.60 -3.35
N THR A 182 -3.11 -4.67 -3.88
CA THR A 182 -2.58 -5.76 -3.06
C THR A 182 -1.14 -6.05 -3.43
N LEU A 183 -0.33 -6.22 -2.40
CA LEU A 183 1.00 -6.80 -2.46
C LEU A 183 1.03 -8.03 -1.57
N ASP A 184 1.74 -9.06 -1.96
CA ASP A 184 1.84 -10.29 -1.19
C ASP A 184 3.30 -10.76 -1.00
N TYR A 185 3.50 -11.68 -0.07
CA TYR A 185 4.82 -12.21 0.30
C TYR A 185 5.45 -13.09 -0.79
N GLY A 186 4.62 -13.77 -1.59
CA GLY A 186 5.04 -14.75 -2.60
C GLY A 186 5.45 -14.13 -3.95
N HIS A 187 5.07 -12.88 -4.19
CA HIS A 187 5.29 -12.22 -5.48
C HIS A 187 5.91 -10.82 -5.31
N SER A 188 6.60 -10.36 -6.35
CA SER A 188 7.14 -8.99 -6.43
C SER A 188 6.19 -8.00 -7.14
N GLY A 189 4.99 -8.43 -7.47
CA GLY A 189 4.00 -7.67 -8.23
C GLY A 189 3.13 -6.76 -7.38
N VAL A 190 2.30 -5.98 -8.08
CA VAL A 190 1.14 -5.27 -7.52
C VAL A 190 -0.10 -5.73 -8.26
N THR A 191 -1.11 -6.14 -7.51
CA THR A 191 -2.41 -6.56 -8.04
C THR A 191 -3.44 -5.46 -7.80
N LYS A 192 -4.26 -5.21 -8.81
CA LYS A 192 -5.38 -4.29 -8.76
C LYS A 192 -6.67 -5.07 -8.47
N GLY A 193 -7.31 -4.75 -7.35
CA GLY A 193 -8.64 -5.23 -7.04
C GLY A 193 -9.71 -4.34 -7.68
N THR A 194 -10.74 -4.96 -8.25
CA THR A 194 -11.85 -4.30 -8.93
C THR A 194 -13.19 -4.82 -8.42
N SER A 195 -14.29 -4.39 -9.01
CA SER A 195 -15.66 -4.84 -8.69
C SER A 195 -15.90 -6.36 -8.86
N THR A 196 -15.00 -7.07 -9.54
CA THR A 196 -15.08 -8.53 -9.70
C THR A 196 -14.47 -9.29 -8.52
N THR A 197 -13.77 -8.60 -7.63
CA THR A 197 -13.30 -9.16 -6.37
C THR A 197 -14.42 -9.05 -5.34
N ASN A 198 -14.64 -10.09 -4.53
CA ASN A 198 -15.71 -10.12 -3.52
C ASN A 198 -15.44 -9.18 -2.31
N MET A 199 -14.52 -8.23 -2.43
CA MET A 199 -14.17 -7.29 -1.38
C MET A 199 -15.12 -6.10 -1.42
N THR A 200 -15.96 -5.98 -0.41
CA THR A 200 -16.92 -4.89 -0.28
C THR A 200 -16.33 -3.72 0.50
N LYS A 201 -16.95 -2.55 0.40
CA LYS A 201 -16.56 -1.34 1.16
C LYS A 201 -16.54 -1.53 2.68
N ALA A 202 -17.20 -2.55 3.21
CA ALA A 202 -17.23 -2.90 4.62
C ALA A 202 -15.96 -3.64 5.12
N TYR A 203 -15.08 -4.08 4.23
CA TYR A 203 -13.77 -4.60 4.63
C TYR A 203 -12.94 -3.51 5.31
N GLY A 204 -12.04 -3.91 6.22
CA GLY A 204 -11.02 -3.02 6.77
C GLY A 204 -9.70 -3.23 6.03
N LEU A 205 -9.21 -2.21 5.32
CA LEU A 205 -7.92 -2.22 4.64
C LEU A 205 -7.08 -1.04 5.10
N SER A 206 -5.77 -1.10 4.86
CA SER A 206 -4.85 0.00 5.14
C SER A 206 -5.12 1.21 4.26
N VAL A 207 -4.74 2.38 4.76
CA VAL A 207 -4.76 3.65 4.04
C VAL A 207 -3.32 4.16 3.88
N ARG A 208 -3.01 4.64 2.69
CA ARG A 208 -1.77 5.31 2.36
C ARG A 208 -2.12 6.65 1.71
N CYS A 209 -1.99 7.75 2.42
CA CYS A 209 -2.36 9.07 1.90
C CYS A 209 -1.34 9.60 0.91
N ILE A 210 -1.83 10.38 -0.05
CA ILE A 210 -1.04 11.15 -1.02
C ILE A 210 -1.30 12.64 -0.81
N MET A 211 -0.28 13.47 -1.00
CA MET A 211 -0.36 14.93 -0.89
C MET A 211 -1.15 15.51 -2.09
N ASP A 212 -1.97 16.57 -1.84
CA ASP A 212 -2.80 17.27 -2.82
C ASP A 212 -1.97 17.99 -3.92
#